data_c7142889965389d22168c376b9f37756
#
_entry.id   c7142889965389d22168c376b9f37756
#
_cell.length_a   1.000
_cell.length_b   1.000
_cell.length_c   1.000
_cell.angle_alpha   90.00
_cell.angle_beta   90.00
_cell.angle_gamma   90.00
#
_symmetry.space_group_name_H-M   'P 1'
#
loop_
_entity.id
_entity.type
_entity.pdbx_description
1 polymer ?
#
loop_
_entity_poly.entity_id
_entity_poly.type
_entity_poly.pdbx_seq_one_letter_code
_entity_poly.pdbx_strand_id
1 'polypeptide(L)'
;MLEDTSADTAAAAAAAATLHLRITIVGATVDLLRDVPFHEARPEDVADRLAISVYELHQHFPSWDGLVLAALDRWNGTRMDDVTQDVGRNGTTVELLRAIVASNAEDPALMRLLVALLSVAGNPAHPMSTYLRSRYQLFFLQIKRGLEHDIAVGRAPHTMDPRRGAEQLIALYEGLQLQALLRADLDLVPAFDRSVARLERGWMERYEPQAARRLSTWADDGWDI
;
A
#
# COMPACT_ATOMS: atom_id res chain seq x y z
N MET A 1 -24.37 -32.10 -32.55
CA MET A 1 -22.93 -31.91 -32.26
C MET A 1 -22.33 -30.62 -32.80
N LEU A 2 -22.92 -29.94 -33.83
CA LEU A 2 -22.47 -28.63 -34.33
C LEU A 2 -23.14 -27.43 -33.62
N GLU A 3 -24.34 -27.58 -33.04
CA GLU A 3 -25.05 -26.53 -32.31
C GLU A 3 -24.45 -26.26 -30.94
N ASP A 4 -23.87 -27.27 -30.27
CA ASP A 4 -23.25 -27.17 -28.95
C ASP A 4 -21.97 -26.29 -28.98
N THR A 5 -21.20 -26.42 -30.07
CA THR A 5 -19.95 -25.65 -30.28
C THR A 5 -20.23 -24.16 -30.50
N SER A 6 -21.37 -23.79 -31.09
CA SER A 6 -21.74 -22.38 -31.33
C SER A 6 -22.19 -21.68 -30.05
N ALA A 7 -22.94 -22.37 -29.19
CA ALA A 7 -23.38 -21.86 -27.89
C ALA A 7 -22.18 -21.64 -26.93
N ASP A 8 -21.23 -22.57 -26.89
CA ASP A 8 -20.00 -22.45 -26.10
C ASP A 8 -19.13 -21.29 -26.58
N THR A 9 -19.02 -21.06 -27.87
CA THR A 9 -18.27 -19.96 -28.45
C THR A 9 -18.90 -18.61 -28.09
N ALA A 10 -20.23 -18.49 -28.17
CA ALA A 10 -20.96 -17.29 -27.80
C ALA A 10 -20.87 -16.99 -26.30
N ALA A 11 -20.97 -18.01 -25.44
CA ALA A 11 -20.78 -17.88 -23.98
C ALA A 11 -19.36 -17.42 -23.63
N ALA A 12 -18.34 -18.00 -24.28
CA ALA A 12 -16.95 -17.58 -24.09
C ALA A 12 -16.71 -16.13 -24.52
N ALA A 13 -17.29 -15.70 -25.64
CA ALA A 13 -17.20 -14.32 -26.12
C ALA A 13 -17.88 -13.35 -25.17
N ALA A 14 -19.06 -13.69 -24.63
CA ALA A 14 -19.76 -12.88 -23.62
C ALA A 14 -18.96 -12.76 -22.31
N ALA A 15 -18.37 -13.87 -21.85
CA ALA A 15 -17.50 -13.86 -20.66
C ALA A 15 -16.25 -12.99 -20.87
N ALA A 16 -15.63 -13.06 -22.05
CA ALA A 16 -14.48 -12.23 -22.41
C ALA A 16 -14.85 -10.74 -22.47
N ALA A 17 -16.00 -10.39 -23.03
CA ALA A 17 -16.51 -9.02 -23.05
C ALA A 17 -16.77 -8.48 -21.63
N THR A 18 -17.38 -9.29 -20.77
CA THR A 18 -17.62 -8.97 -19.35
C THR A 18 -16.31 -8.72 -18.61
N LEU A 19 -15.31 -9.60 -18.79
CA LEU A 19 -13.99 -9.42 -18.17
C LEU A 19 -13.29 -8.16 -18.68
N HIS A 20 -13.36 -7.89 -20.00
CA HIS A 20 -12.79 -6.70 -20.57
C HIS A 20 -13.39 -5.43 -19.99
N LEU A 21 -14.72 -5.36 -19.87
CA LEU A 21 -15.42 -4.21 -19.27
C LEU A 21 -15.03 -4.03 -17.80
N ARG A 22 -14.93 -5.11 -17.02
CA ARG A 22 -14.45 -5.03 -15.63
C ARG A 22 -13.04 -4.46 -15.54
N ILE A 23 -12.13 -4.87 -16.40
CA ILE A 23 -10.76 -4.33 -16.47
C ILE A 23 -10.77 -2.84 -16.83
N THR A 24 -11.64 -2.44 -17.76
CA THR A 24 -11.80 -1.05 -18.17
C THR A 24 -12.36 -0.19 -17.03
N ILE A 25 -13.39 -0.66 -16.32
CA ILE A 25 -13.96 0.03 -15.15
C ILE A 25 -12.89 0.23 -14.06
N VAL A 26 -12.11 -0.80 -13.75
CA VAL A 26 -11.03 -0.70 -12.76
C VAL A 26 -9.96 0.30 -13.20
N GLY A 27 -9.61 0.30 -14.50
CA GLY A 27 -8.66 1.28 -15.08
C GLY A 27 -9.15 2.72 -14.92
N ALA A 28 -10.39 2.99 -15.34
CA ALA A 28 -11.01 4.31 -15.21
C ALA A 28 -11.12 4.78 -13.74
N THR A 29 -11.31 3.83 -12.81
CA THR A 29 -11.32 4.13 -11.37
C THR A 29 -9.93 4.51 -10.87
N VAL A 30 -8.87 3.83 -11.33
CA VAL A 30 -7.48 4.23 -11.01
C VAL A 30 -7.21 5.65 -11.51
N ASP A 31 -7.61 5.97 -12.75
CA ASP A 31 -7.41 7.29 -13.33
C ASP A 31 -8.23 8.37 -12.59
N LEU A 32 -9.47 8.03 -12.18
CA LEU A 32 -10.27 8.93 -11.33
C LEU A 32 -9.56 9.23 -10.01
N LEU A 33 -9.07 8.20 -9.32
CA LEU A 33 -8.41 8.34 -8.01
C LEU A 33 -7.04 9.04 -8.07
N ARG A 34 -6.46 9.22 -9.26
CA ARG A 34 -5.30 10.09 -9.47
C ARG A 34 -5.69 11.55 -9.46
N ASP A 35 -6.84 11.87 -10.06
CA ASP A 35 -7.31 13.25 -10.23
C ASP A 35 -8.10 13.75 -9.01
N VAL A 36 -8.88 12.85 -8.38
CA VAL A 36 -9.85 13.18 -7.33
C VAL A 36 -9.51 12.44 -6.04
N PRO A 37 -9.48 13.14 -4.89
CA PRO A 37 -9.27 12.51 -3.58
C PRO A 37 -10.32 11.42 -3.30
N PHE A 38 -9.88 10.34 -2.64
CA PHE A 38 -10.72 9.17 -2.37
C PHE A 38 -12.09 9.50 -1.75
N HIS A 39 -12.15 10.46 -0.82
CA HIS A 39 -13.36 10.84 -0.11
C HIS A 39 -14.35 11.70 -0.94
N GLU A 40 -13.89 12.20 -2.09
CA GLU A 40 -14.70 12.99 -3.04
C GLU A 40 -15.15 12.15 -4.24
N ALA A 41 -14.38 11.13 -4.61
CA ALA A 41 -14.64 10.26 -5.75
C ALA A 41 -15.89 9.40 -5.57
N ARG A 42 -16.70 9.28 -6.61
CA ARG A 42 -18.01 8.61 -6.62
C ARG A 42 -18.13 7.64 -7.78
N PRO A 43 -19.02 6.63 -7.69
CA PRO A 43 -19.30 5.71 -8.80
C PRO A 43 -19.82 6.42 -10.04
N GLU A 44 -20.56 7.52 -9.88
CA GLU A 44 -21.05 8.35 -10.98
C GLU A 44 -19.91 8.91 -11.84
N ASP A 45 -18.83 9.35 -11.22
CA ASP A 45 -17.67 9.91 -11.93
C ASP A 45 -16.99 8.87 -12.83
N VAL A 46 -16.97 7.60 -12.41
CA VAL A 46 -16.45 6.49 -13.22
C VAL A 46 -17.42 6.16 -14.38
N ALA A 47 -18.70 6.14 -14.09
CA ALA A 47 -19.73 5.86 -15.09
C ALA A 47 -19.70 6.92 -16.20
N ASP A 48 -19.60 8.19 -15.85
CA ASP A 48 -19.50 9.32 -16.78
C ASP A 48 -18.24 9.25 -17.65
N ARG A 49 -17.09 8.92 -17.07
CA ARG A 49 -15.82 8.74 -17.82
C ARG A 49 -15.92 7.64 -18.89
N LEU A 50 -16.72 6.62 -18.63
CA LEU A 50 -16.89 5.47 -19.55
C LEU A 50 -18.13 5.57 -20.43
N ALA A 51 -18.95 6.60 -20.24
CA ALA A 51 -20.24 6.75 -20.93
C ALA A 51 -21.16 5.53 -20.72
N ILE A 52 -21.13 4.93 -19.54
CA ILE A 52 -22.04 3.85 -19.11
C ILE A 52 -22.97 4.35 -18.01
N SER A 53 -24.06 3.61 -17.75
CA SER A 53 -24.93 3.92 -16.61
C SER A 53 -24.33 3.45 -15.28
N VAL A 54 -24.65 4.13 -14.17
CA VAL A 54 -24.30 3.66 -12.82
C VAL A 54 -24.89 2.27 -12.55
N TYR A 55 -26.07 1.98 -13.12
CA TYR A 55 -26.68 0.66 -13.03
C TYR A 55 -25.77 -0.42 -13.68
N GLU A 56 -25.26 -0.18 -14.87
CA GLU A 56 -24.34 -1.09 -15.57
C GLU A 56 -23.02 -1.25 -14.78
N LEU A 57 -22.48 -0.17 -14.24
CA LEU A 57 -21.31 -0.24 -13.37
C LEU A 57 -21.57 -1.16 -12.17
N HIS A 58 -22.75 -1.05 -11.52
CA HIS A 58 -23.10 -1.89 -10.37
C HIS A 58 -23.37 -3.37 -10.75
N GLN A 59 -23.68 -3.70 -12.00
CA GLN A 59 -23.73 -5.09 -12.45
C GLN A 59 -22.34 -5.73 -12.39
N HIS A 60 -21.27 -4.97 -12.56
CA HIS A 60 -19.89 -5.45 -12.50
C HIS A 60 -19.24 -5.30 -11.13
N PHE A 61 -19.58 -4.24 -10.40
CA PHE A 61 -19.09 -3.94 -9.06
C PHE A 61 -20.24 -3.52 -8.16
N PRO A 62 -20.82 -4.46 -7.39
CA PRO A 62 -22.02 -4.20 -6.58
C PRO A 62 -21.86 -3.12 -5.50
N SER A 63 -20.62 -2.75 -5.16
CA SER A 63 -20.33 -1.69 -4.19
C SER A 63 -19.16 -0.82 -4.66
N TRP A 64 -19.22 0.47 -4.30
CA TRP A 64 -18.12 1.41 -4.49
C TRP A 64 -16.85 0.95 -3.77
N ASP A 65 -16.98 0.52 -2.52
CA ASP A 65 -15.85 -0.01 -1.74
C ASP A 65 -15.14 -1.16 -2.44
N GLY A 66 -15.89 -2.10 -3.02
CA GLY A 66 -15.35 -3.22 -3.78
C GLY A 66 -14.60 -2.77 -5.05
N LEU A 67 -15.11 -1.74 -5.72
CA LEU A 67 -14.46 -1.16 -6.91
C LEU A 67 -13.17 -0.44 -6.53
N VAL A 68 -13.18 0.35 -5.45
CA VAL A 68 -11.97 1.03 -4.92
C VAL A 68 -10.91 0.03 -4.52
N LEU A 69 -11.27 -1.07 -3.86
CA LEU A 69 -10.32 -2.14 -3.52
C LEU A 69 -9.73 -2.80 -4.77
N ALA A 70 -10.54 -3.06 -5.81
CA ALA A 70 -10.05 -3.62 -7.07
C ALA A 70 -9.11 -2.64 -7.80
N ALA A 71 -9.40 -1.34 -7.76
CA ALA A 71 -8.53 -0.29 -8.30
C ALA A 71 -7.19 -0.21 -7.53
N LEU A 72 -7.25 -0.26 -6.20
CA LEU A 72 -6.06 -0.31 -5.35
C LEU A 72 -5.19 -1.52 -5.66
N ASP A 73 -5.80 -2.71 -5.79
CA ASP A 73 -5.08 -3.95 -6.07
C ASP A 73 -4.36 -3.90 -7.42
N ARG A 74 -5.04 -3.41 -8.46
CA ARG A 74 -4.44 -3.24 -9.77
C ARG A 74 -3.30 -2.23 -9.74
N TRP A 75 -3.52 -1.05 -9.17
CA TRP A 75 -2.53 0.02 -9.10
C TRP A 75 -1.29 -0.43 -8.30
N ASN A 76 -1.52 -0.99 -7.12
CA ASN A 76 -0.44 -1.49 -6.28
C ASN A 76 0.27 -2.71 -6.90
N GLY A 77 -0.45 -3.60 -7.59
CA GLY A 77 0.12 -4.74 -8.29
C GLY A 77 1.09 -4.33 -9.38
N THR A 78 0.67 -3.44 -10.30
CA THR A 78 1.54 -2.93 -11.37
C THR A 78 2.82 -2.29 -10.80
N ARG A 79 2.68 -1.45 -9.77
CA ARG A 79 3.82 -0.84 -9.10
C ARG A 79 4.77 -1.88 -8.47
N MET A 80 4.22 -2.91 -7.82
CA MET A 80 5.05 -3.93 -7.17
C MET A 80 5.78 -4.82 -8.16
N ASP A 81 5.24 -5.03 -9.36
CA ASP A 81 5.92 -5.75 -10.43
C ASP A 81 7.19 -4.98 -10.86
N ASP A 82 7.10 -3.67 -11.07
CA ASP A 82 8.23 -2.81 -11.42
C ASP A 82 9.27 -2.80 -10.29
N VAL A 83 8.86 -2.56 -9.05
CA VAL A 83 9.72 -2.55 -7.87
C VAL A 83 10.47 -3.88 -7.69
N THR A 84 9.80 -5.01 -7.87
CA THR A 84 10.44 -6.33 -7.71
C THR A 84 11.41 -6.66 -8.83
N GLN A 85 11.19 -6.13 -10.03
CA GLN A 85 12.14 -6.24 -11.14
C GLN A 85 13.41 -5.42 -10.85
N ASP A 86 13.27 -4.19 -10.38
CA ASP A 86 14.38 -3.27 -10.10
C ASP A 86 15.28 -3.78 -8.97
N VAL A 87 14.70 -4.30 -7.89
CA VAL A 87 15.45 -4.83 -6.74
C VAL A 87 16.09 -6.18 -7.05
N GLY A 88 15.48 -6.96 -7.93
CA GLY A 88 15.96 -8.28 -8.33
C GLY A 88 15.92 -9.32 -7.19
N ARG A 89 16.36 -10.55 -7.50
CA ARG A 89 16.29 -11.68 -6.56
C ARG A 89 17.28 -11.61 -5.40
N ASN A 90 18.31 -10.80 -5.53
CA ASN A 90 19.38 -10.69 -4.54
C ASN A 90 19.28 -9.43 -3.67
N GLY A 91 18.25 -8.61 -3.87
CA GLY A 91 18.02 -7.42 -3.06
C GLY A 91 17.66 -7.74 -1.62
N THR A 92 18.00 -6.82 -0.72
CA THR A 92 17.63 -6.89 0.69
C THR A 92 16.22 -6.38 0.93
N THR A 93 15.65 -6.68 2.10
CA THR A 93 14.35 -6.15 2.52
C THR A 93 14.34 -4.62 2.61
N VAL A 94 15.46 -4.04 3.02
CA VAL A 94 15.64 -2.57 3.07
C VAL A 94 15.63 -1.98 1.67
N GLU A 95 16.34 -2.57 0.71
CA GLU A 95 16.35 -2.14 -0.69
C GLU A 95 14.97 -2.27 -1.33
N LEU A 96 14.24 -3.35 -1.05
CA LEU A 96 12.84 -3.51 -1.48
C LEU A 96 11.97 -2.38 -0.94
N LEU A 97 12.05 -2.10 0.35
CA LEU A 97 11.23 -1.05 0.96
C LEU A 97 11.63 0.34 0.45
N ARG A 98 12.93 0.58 0.22
CA ARG A 98 13.44 1.79 -0.41
C ARG A 98 12.88 2.01 -1.82
N ALA A 99 12.83 0.95 -2.63
CA ALA A 99 12.27 1.01 -3.97
C ALA A 99 10.75 1.30 -3.94
N ILE A 100 10.02 0.72 -2.97
CA ILE A 100 8.61 1.06 -2.72
C ILE A 100 8.46 2.55 -2.36
N VAL A 101 9.32 3.07 -1.50
CA VAL A 101 9.33 4.50 -1.11
C VAL A 101 9.60 5.40 -2.32
N ALA A 102 10.58 5.07 -3.16
CA ALA A 102 10.89 5.81 -4.38
C ALA A 102 9.69 5.83 -5.34
N SER A 103 9.10 4.67 -5.61
CA SER A 103 7.90 4.57 -6.46
C SER A 103 6.70 5.34 -5.90
N ASN A 104 6.53 5.39 -4.58
CA ASN A 104 5.47 6.20 -3.95
C ASN A 104 5.74 7.71 -4.06
N ALA A 105 7.01 8.12 -4.03
CA ALA A 105 7.40 9.53 -4.24
C ALA A 105 7.07 10.01 -5.67
N GLU A 106 7.16 9.10 -6.64
CA GLU A 106 6.82 9.36 -8.06
C GLU A 106 5.31 9.37 -8.32
N ASP A 107 4.50 8.74 -7.45
CA ASP A 107 3.04 8.70 -7.56
C ASP A 107 2.36 9.22 -6.26
N PRO A 108 2.33 10.55 -6.04
CA PRO A 108 1.73 11.15 -4.86
C PRO A 108 0.23 10.88 -4.73
N ALA A 109 -0.47 10.58 -5.83
CA ALA A 109 -1.89 10.25 -5.80
C ALA A 109 -2.12 8.87 -5.18
N LEU A 110 -1.33 7.86 -5.56
CA LEU A 110 -1.34 6.56 -4.91
C LEU A 110 -0.96 6.67 -3.43
N MET A 111 0.06 7.45 -3.11
CA MET A 111 0.48 7.65 -1.72
C MET A 111 -0.64 8.25 -0.87
N ARG A 112 -1.38 9.27 -1.39
CA ARG A 112 -2.56 9.83 -0.71
C ARG A 112 -3.64 8.78 -0.48
N LEU A 113 -3.93 7.96 -1.50
CA LEU A 113 -4.91 6.88 -1.39
C LEU A 113 -4.51 5.87 -0.31
N LEU A 114 -3.25 5.39 -0.31
CA LEU A 114 -2.75 4.44 0.68
C LEU A 114 -2.88 4.99 2.10
N VAL A 115 -2.47 6.24 2.35
CA VAL A 115 -2.60 6.89 3.66
C VAL A 115 -4.06 7.06 4.09
N ALA A 116 -4.95 7.45 3.17
CA ALA A 116 -6.39 7.55 3.47
C ALA A 116 -6.99 6.20 3.86
N LEU A 117 -6.61 5.12 3.17
CA LEU A 117 -7.11 3.78 3.44
C LEU A 117 -6.58 3.18 4.76
N LEU A 118 -5.43 3.62 5.29
CA LEU A 118 -4.99 3.26 6.64
C LEU A 118 -5.99 3.75 7.71
N SER A 119 -6.53 4.95 7.55
CA SER A 119 -7.59 5.46 8.44
C SER A 119 -8.86 4.62 8.36
N VAL A 120 -9.26 4.21 7.16
CA VAL A 120 -10.40 3.31 6.94
C VAL A 120 -10.16 1.94 7.58
N ALA A 121 -8.96 1.39 7.44
CA ALA A 121 -8.56 0.11 8.07
C ALA A 121 -8.66 0.18 9.61
N GLY A 122 -8.39 1.34 10.20
CA GLY A 122 -8.48 1.59 11.64
C GLY A 122 -9.90 1.53 12.20
N ASN A 123 -10.94 1.73 11.37
CA ASN A 123 -12.34 1.68 11.79
C ASN A 123 -12.96 0.28 11.59
N PRO A 124 -13.17 -0.53 12.67
CA PRO A 124 -13.70 -1.88 12.53
C PRO A 124 -15.10 -1.98 11.92
N ALA A 125 -15.88 -0.90 12.00
CA ALA A 125 -17.24 -0.85 11.46
C ALA A 125 -17.27 -0.58 9.94
N HIS A 126 -16.15 -0.16 9.34
CA HIS A 126 -16.12 0.13 7.91
C HIS A 126 -16.06 -1.16 7.09
N PRO A 127 -16.86 -1.30 6.00
CA PRO A 127 -16.90 -2.53 5.20
C PRO A 127 -15.54 -2.97 4.66
N MET A 128 -14.67 -2.04 4.26
CA MET A 128 -13.32 -2.34 3.77
C MET A 128 -12.32 -2.74 4.86
N SER A 129 -12.62 -2.53 6.15
CA SER A 129 -11.65 -2.67 7.24
C SER A 129 -11.01 -4.06 7.30
N THR A 130 -11.81 -5.13 7.22
CA THR A 130 -11.32 -6.51 7.30
C THR A 130 -10.33 -6.82 6.17
N TYR A 131 -10.65 -6.40 4.95
CA TYR A 131 -9.77 -6.61 3.79
C TYR A 131 -8.46 -5.82 3.93
N LEU A 132 -8.54 -4.53 4.25
CA LEU A 132 -7.36 -3.67 4.40
C LEU A 132 -6.43 -4.14 5.53
N ARG A 133 -7.00 -4.58 6.67
CA ARG A 133 -6.22 -5.16 7.76
C ARG A 133 -5.50 -6.44 7.36
N SER A 134 -6.17 -7.31 6.60
CA SER A 134 -5.55 -8.53 6.10
C SER A 134 -4.38 -8.22 5.16
N ARG A 135 -4.53 -7.24 4.28
CA ARG A 135 -3.43 -6.76 3.41
C ARG A 135 -2.26 -6.19 4.20
N TYR A 136 -2.57 -5.36 5.19
CA TYR A 136 -1.56 -4.81 6.09
C TYR A 136 -0.78 -5.91 6.82
N GLN A 137 -1.49 -6.91 7.34
CA GLN A 137 -0.86 -8.06 7.99
C GLN A 137 0.03 -8.86 7.02
N LEU A 138 -0.40 -9.05 5.78
CA LEU A 138 0.43 -9.72 4.75
C LEU A 138 1.70 -8.91 4.45
N PHE A 139 1.61 -7.60 4.33
CA PHE A 139 2.76 -6.72 4.14
C PHE A 139 3.73 -6.81 5.32
N PHE A 140 3.23 -6.73 6.55
CA PHE A 140 4.05 -6.93 7.76
C PHE A 140 4.79 -8.28 7.73
N LEU A 141 4.08 -9.37 7.42
CA LEU A 141 4.67 -10.70 7.34
C LEU A 141 5.70 -10.81 6.22
N GLN A 142 5.49 -10.15 5.10
CA GLN A 142 6.45 -10.11 3.99
C GLN A 142 7.76 -9.44 4.42
N ILE A 143 7.69 -8.25 5.03
CA ILE A 143 8.87 -7.53 5.53
C ILE A 143 9.59 -8.37 6.60
N LYS A 144 8.85 -8.93 7.56
CA LYS A 144 9.42 -9.80 8.60
C LYS A 144 10.18 -10.99 8.01
N ARG A 145 9.56 -11.73 7.06
CA ARG A 145 10.20 -12.89 6.41
C ARG A 145 11.41 -12.50 5.57
N GLY A 146 11.36 -11.34 4.92
CA GLY A 146 12.50 -10.80 4.20
C GLY A 146 13.68 -10.55 5.14
N LEU A 147 13.45 -9.92 6.30
CA LEU A 147 14.48 -9.70 7.31
C LEU A 147 15.02 -11.01 7.91
N GLU A 148 14.16 -12.02 8.14
CA GLU A 148 14.59 -13.37 8.55
C GLU A 148 15.54 -13.99 7.52
N HIS A 149 15.22 -13.84 6.24
CA HIS A 149 16.08 -14.30 5.15
C HIS A 149 17.39 -13.51 5.11
N ASP A 150 17.35 -12.18 5.21
CA ASP A 150 18.55 -11.34 5.19
C ASP A 150 19.53 -11.68 6.32
N ILE A 151 19.02 -12.00 7.52
CA ILE A 151 19.83 -12.51 8.62
C ILE A 151 20.42 -13.89 8.27
N ALA A 152 19.62 -14.80 7.75
CA ALA A 152 20.06 -16.18 7.46
C ALA A 152 21.18 -16.23 6.41
N VAL A 153 21.21 -15.26 5.46
CA VAL A 153 22.24 -15.16 4.43
C VAL A 153 23.34 -14.15 4.77
N GLY A 154 23.36 -13.59 5.97
CA GLY A 154 24.41 -12.69 6.47
C GLY A 154 24.33 -11.25 5.91
N ARG A 155 23.19 -10.82 5.36
CA ARG A 155 22.96 -9.45 4.85
C ARG A 155 22.39 -8.50 5.90
N ALA A 156 21.90 -9.03 7.01
CA ALA A 156 21.46 -8.27 8.16
C ALA A 156 22.08 -8.82 9.45
N PRO A 157 22.27 -8.00 10.49
CA PRO A 157 22.94 -8.43 11.72
C PRO A 157 22.08 -9.46 12.47
N HIS A 158 22.72 -10.52 12.95
CA HIS A 158 22.08 -11.59 13.75
C HIS A 158 21.55 -11.12 15.12
N THR A 159 21.93 -9.92 15.55
CA THR A 159 21.44 -9.25 16.76
C THR A 159 20.06 -8.63 16.60
N MET A 160 19.62 -8.45 15.35
CA MET A 160 18.29 -7.88 15.05
C MET A 160 17.18 -8.91 15.29
N ASP A 161 16.13 -8.51 15.99
CA ASP A 161 14.85 -9.22 16.03
C ASP A 161 14.03 -8.88 14.77
N PRO A 162 13.74 -9.84 13.85
CA PRO A 162 13.05 -9.57 12.59
C PRO A 162 11.66 -8.95 12.76
N ARG A 163 10.95 -9.29 13.83
CA ARG A 163 9.63 -8.73 14.14
C ARG A 163 9.74 -7.24 14.46
N ARG A 164 10.67 -6.90 15.36
CA ARG A 164 10.91 -5.50 15.76
C ARG A 164 11.48 -4.68 14.60
N GLY A 165 12.37 -5.28 13.82
CA GLY A 165 12.88 -4.66 12.59
C GLY A 165 11.76 -4.32 11.61
N ALA A 166 10.82 -5.24 11.39
CA ALA A 166 9.65 -5.00 10.54
C ALA A 166 8.73 -3.90 11.11
N GLU A 167 8.45 -3.92 12.43
CA GLU A 167 7.68 -2.87 13.11
C GLU A 167 8.32 -1.48 12.93
N GLN A 168 9.63 -1.38 13.08
CA GLN A 168 10.39 -0.14 12.92
C GLN A 168 10.40 0.37 11.48
N LEU A 169 10.67 -0.52 10.51
CA LEU A 169 10.71 -0.16 9.09
C LEU A 169 9.34 0.30 8.58
N ILE A 170 8.27 -0.38 8.98
CA ILE A 170 6.92 -0.02 8.55
C ILE A 170 6.49 1.31 9.19
N ALA A 171 6.76 1.51 10.49
CA ALA A 171 6.47 2.78 11.16
C ALA A 171 7.23 3.95 10.52
N LEU A 172 8.50 3.73 10.14
CA LEU A 172 9.30 4.71 9.40
C LEU A 172 8.72 5.01 8.02
N TYR A 173 8.40 3.97 7.26
CA TYR A 173 7.81 4.05 5.94
C TYR A 173 6.50 4.84 5.94
N GLU A 174 5.56 4.49 6.81
CA GLU A 174 4.26 5.15 6.91
C GLU A 174 4.38 6.59 7.42
N GLY A 175 5.19 6.81 8.46
CA GLY A 175 5.38 8.13 9.06
C GLY A 175 6.02 9.11 8.08
N LEU A 176 6.99 8.70 7.28
CA LEU A 176 7.63 9.55 6.27
C LEU A 176 6.70 9.86 5.10
N GLN A 177 5.87 8.90 4.65
CA GLN A 177 4.87 9.15 3.62
C GLN A 177 3.84 10.20 4.08
N LEU A 178 3.33 10.06 5.30
CA LEU A 178 2.42 11.06 5.86
C LEU A 178 3.08 12.44 5.92
N GLN A 179 4.33 12.53 6.39
CA GLN A 179 5.07 13.79 6.44
C GLN A 179 5.27 14.39 5.04
N ALA A 180 5.61 13.58 4.03
CA ALA A 180 5.80 14.03 2.66
C ALA A 180 4.52 14.62 2.03
N LEU A 181 3.35 14.12 2.42
CA LEU A 181 2.06 14.70 2.01
C LEU A 181 1.74 16.04 2.69
N LEU A 182 2.29 16.29 3.88
CA LEU A 182 2.02 17.49 4.69
C LEU A 182 3.12 18.55 4.57
N ARG A 183 4.31 18.19 4.10
CA ARG A 183 5.50 19.03 4.08
C ARG A 183 6.12 19.02 2.69
N ALA A 184 5.96 20.12 1.96
CA ALA A 184 6.51 20.27 0.61
C ALA A 184 8.06 20.30 0.56
N ASP A 185 8.72 20.58 1.68
CA ASP A 185 10.17 20.61 1.82
C ASP A 185 10.81 19.25 2.11
N LEU A 186 10.02 18.22 2.36
CA LEU A 186 10.52 16.89 2.68
C LEU A 186 10.80 16.09 1.40
N ASP A 187 12.08 15.84 1.13
CA ASP A 187 12.48 14.84 0.13
C ASP A 187 12.41 13.44 0.77
N LEU A 188 11.42 12.65 0.31
CA LEU A 188 11.03 11.40 0.93
C LEU A 188 12.14 10.34 0.90
N VAL A 189 12.80 10.15 -0.26
CA VAL A 189 13.81 9.08 -0.44
C VAL A 189 15.06 9.36 0.42
N PRO A 190 15.70 10.53 0.36
CA PRO A 190 16.82 10.85 1.25
C PRO A 190 16.44 10.84 2.74
N ALA A 191 15.20 11.19 3.11
CA ALA A 191 14.74 11.11 4.49
C ALA A 191 14.66 9.66 4.97
N PHE A 192 14.14 8.76 4.11
CA PHE A 192 14.11 7.32 4.35
C PHE A 192 15.53 6.76 4.53
N ASP A 193 16.43 7.04 3.58
CA ASP A 193 17.81 6.53 3.58
C ASP A 193 18.55 6.93 4.88
N ARG A 194 18.46 8.20 5.29
CA ARG A 194 19.07 8.67 6.56
C ARG A 194 18.52 7.96 7.80
N SER A 195 17.22 7.69 7.79
CA SER A 195 16.55 7.09 8.95
C SER A 195 16.83 5.60 9.05
N VAL A 196 16.80 4.89 7.92
CA VAL A 196 17.17 3.46 7.83
C VAL A 196 18.61 3.25 8.25
N ALA A 197 19.55 4.08 7.82
CA ALA A 197 20.95 3.98 8.23
C ALA A 197 21.14 4.12 9.75
N ARG A 198 20.23 4.79 10.45
CA ARG A 198 20.22 4.83 11.92
C ARG A 198 19.62 3.58 12.54
N LEU A 199 18.54 3.04 11.96
CA LEU A 199 17.95 1.78 12.40
C LEU A 199 18.94 0.63 12.28
N GLU A 200 19.62 0.50 11.13
CA GLU A 200 20.60 -0.55 10.87
C GLU A 200 21.76 -0.50 11.87
N ARG A 201 22.25 0.69 12.23
CA ARG A 201 23.25 0.82 13.31
C ARG A 201 22.71 0.35 14.66
N GLY A 202 21.47 0.72 14.99
CA GLY A 202 20.82 0.26 16.22
C GLY A 202 20.58 -1.24 16.26
N TRP A 203 20.41 -1.90 15.13
CA TRP A 203 20.25 -3.35 15.05
C TRP A 203 21.56 -4.12 15.36
N MET A 204 22.72 -3.48 15.19
CA MET A 204 24.01 -4.07 15.56
C MET A 204 24.28 -4.02 17.07
N GLU A 205 23.52 -3.23 17.82
CA GLU A 205 23.63 -3.08 19.24
C GLU A 205 22.62 -3.98 19.97
N ARG A 206 23.03 -4.56 21.11
CA ARG A 206 22.08 -5.29 21.97
C ARG A 206 21.12 -4.31 22.61
N TYR A 207 19.84 -4.45 22.36
CA TYR A 207 18.82 -3.61 22.98
C TYR A 207 18.75 -3.89 24.49
N GLU A 208 19.13 -2.92 25.28
CA GLU A 208 18.89 -2.89 26.73
C GLU A 208 17.73 -1.90 27.00
N PRO A 209 16.57 -2.37 27.52
CA PRO A 209 15.51 -1.47 27.90
C PRO A 209 16.03 -0.48 28.96
N GLN A 210 16.02 0.81 28.67
CA GLN A 210 16.24 1.80 29.72
C GLN A 210 15.12 1.63 30.74
N ALA A 211 15.48 1.45 32.02
CA ALA A 211 14.51 1.51 33.11
C ALA A 211 13.64 2.75 32.90
N ALA A 212 12.32 2.59 32.91
CA ALA A 212 11.38 3.66 32.61
C ALA A 212 11.78 4.92 33.37
N ARG A 213 12.39 5.88 32.68
CA ARG A 213 12.51 7.22 33.21
C ARG A 213 11.08 7.66 33.46
N ARG A 214 10.75 7.94 34.73
CA ARG A 214 9.48 8.60 35.03
C ARG A 214 9.42 9.80 34.11
N LEU A 215 8.40 9.88 33.27
CA LEU A 215 8.06 11.06 32.51
C LEU A 215 7.81 12.16 33.55
N SER A 216 8.88 12.84 33.94
CA SER A 216 8.76 14.02 34.81
C SER A 216 8.17 15.10 33.89
N THR A 217 6.86 15.26 34.03
CA THR A 217 6.17 16.54 33.83
C THR A 217 6.39 17.22 32.49
N TRP A 218 5.71 16.71 31.44
CA TRP A 218 5.40 17.52 30.24
C TRP A 218 4.47 18.70 30.57
N ALA A 219 4.01 18.78 31.82
CA ALA A 219 3.12 19.84 32.31
C ALA A 219 3.81 21.17 32.63
N ASP A 220 5.15 21.18 32.74
CA ASP A 220 5.88 22.40 33.14
C ASP A 220 6.49 23.16 31.94
N ASP A 221 6.54 22.57 30.74
CA ASP A 221 7.13 23.21 29.56
C ASP A 221 6.03 23.63 28.57
N GLY A 222 5.13 24.50 29.01
CA GLY A 222 4.05 25.17 28.25
C GLY A 222 4.07 24.96 26.73
N TRP A 223 3.37 23.95 26.23
CA TRP A 223 2.98 23.88 24.83
C TRP A 223 1.76 24.75 24.64
N ASP A 224 1.96 26.02 24.28
CA ASP A 224 0.91 26.84 23.68
C ASP A 224 0.65 26.31 22.27
N ILE A 225 -0.48 25.58 22.10
CA ILE A 225 -1.03 25.17 20.80
C ILE A 225 -1.99 26.26 20.34
#